data_d8ee71187f740df95b760ace14ec6f93
#
_entry.id   d8ee71187f740df95b760ace14ec6f93
#
_cell.length_a   1.000
_cell.length_b   1.000
_cell.length_c   1.000
_cell.angle_alpha   90.00
_cell.angle_beta   90.00
_cell.angle_gamma   90.00
#
_symmetry.space_group_name_H-M   'P 1'
#
loop_
_entity.id
_entity.type
_entity.pdbx_description
1 polymer ?
#
loop_
_entity_poly.entity_id
_entity_poly.type
_entity_poly.pdbx_seq_one_letter_code
_entity_poly.pdbx_strand_id
1 'polypeptide(L)'
;MKRAIVIVVDSLGIGYMEDVIKIRPQDMGANTFKHLLDKVEEIEIPNFEKLGINKILKHPRLSNRDNIGSYGILNLEHYGADSFVGHQEIMGTKPKKPLMEPFSYFREDVIKKLREDGHKVEIPEKDKPYILVDDLVVVADNIETDYGQIYNITAPLDYIPFDKVLDIGEKVRDVVKVNRVIALGGENVSIEEILNSIETREDGLTGVNSPKSGVYNKGYISRHLGYGVNPEKQISTILSKKDYEVGLIGKMQDVIQCENANRTPAVDTEKVMKSVVESMEYMENGIIAATVQETDLAGHGQDVKKYAEKLMIVDKYIGLIMSEMKEEDILFITADHGNDPTIGFSQHTREKTFLLVYG
;
A
#
# COMPACT_ATOMS: atom_id res chain seq x y z
N MET A 1 10.65 16.81 23.41
CA MET A 1 9.45 16.54 22.65
C MET A 1 9.75 15.42 21.70
N LYS A 2 8.86 14.45 21.55
CA LYS A 2 9.18 13.14 20.99
C LYS A 2 8.71 13.03 19.55
N ARG A 3 9.59 12.59 18.68
CA ARG A 3 9.22 12.21 17.30
C ARG A 3 9.27 10.69 17.19
N ALA A 4 8.23 10.10 16.60
CA ALA A 4 8.27 8.73 16.12
C ALA A 4 8.65 8.76 14.63
N ILE A 5 9.71 8.05 14.26
CA ILE A 5 10.19 7.92 12.88
C ILE A 5 9.90 6.48 12.46
N VAL A 6 9.08 6.29 11.44
CA VAL A 6 8.67 4.98 10.94
C VAL A 6 9.15 4.81 9.51
N ILE A 7 10.03 3.85 9.28
CA ILE A 7 10.54 3.48 7.96
C ILE A 7 9.96 2.13 7.56
N VAL A 8 9.16 2.12 6.51
CA VAL A 8 8.67 0.89 5.90
C VAL A 8 9.55 0.58 4.68
N VAL A 9 10.31 -0.49 4.75
CA VAL A 9 11.03 -1.03 3.60
C VAL A 9 10.07 -1.95 2.86
N ASP A 10 9.41 -1.40 1.84
CA ASP A 10 8.32 -2.05 1.11
C ASP A 10 8.75 -3.44 0.63
N SER A 11 7.95 -4.45 0.95
CA SER A 11 8.13 -5.84 0.54
C SER A 11 9.33 -6.63 1.13
N LEU A 12 10.02 -6.12 2.17
CA LEU A 12 11.17 -6.82 2.74
C LEU A 12 10.75 -7.87 3.80
N GLY A 13 10.16 -8.97 3.34
CA GLY A 13 9.76 -10.10 4.20
C GLY A 13 10.95 -10.92 4.74
N ILE A 14 10.68 -11.70 5.79
CA ILE A 14 11.70 -12.53 6.50
C ILE A 14 11.29 -14.00 6.59
N GLY A 15 10.53 -14.48 5.64
CA GLY A 15 10.10 -15.86 5.52
C GLY A 15 8.59 -16.03 5.56
N TYR A 16 8.10 -16.97 4.76
CA TYR A 16 6.68 -17.21 4.60
C TYR A 16 5.95 -17.52 5.92
N MET A 17 4.68 -17.09 6.00
CA MET A 17 3.83 -17.38 7.14
C MET A 17 3.29 -18.81 7.10
N GLU A 18 3.00 -19.40 8.23
CA GLU A 18 2.52 -20.78 8.34
C GLU A 18 1.17 -21.01 7.64
N ASP A 19 0.37 -19.97 7.47
CA ASP A 19 -0.95 -20.02 6.85
C ASP A 19 -0.93 -20.01 5.31
N VAL A 20 0.24 -19.77 4.69
CA VAL A 20 0.38 -19.78 3.21
C VAL A 20 -0.11 -21.08 2.58
N ILE A 21 0.03 -22.22 3.26
CA ILE A 21 -0.46 -23.52 2.79
C ILE A 21 -1.95 -23.45 2.41
N LYS A 22 -2.73 -22.64 3.12
CA LYS A 22 -4.17 -22.49 2.90
C LYS A 22 -4.56 -21.25 2.09
N ILE A 23 -3.76 -20.19 2.20
CA ILE A 23 -4.12 -18.87 1.65
C ILE A 23 -3.41 -18.62 0.33
N ARG A 24 -2.11 -18.95 0.25
CA ARG A 24 -1.22 -18.67 -0.89
C ARG A 24 -0.14 -19.76 -1.02
N PRO A 25 -0.50 -21.00 -1.42
CA PRO A 25 0.46 -22.11 -1.47
C PRO A 25 1.69 -21.84 -2.34
N GLN A 26 1.59 -20.95 -3.34
CA GLN A 26 2.68 -20.53 -4.19
C GLN A 26 3.79 -19.76 -3.43
N ASP A 27 3.49 -19.19 -2.27
CA ASP A 27 4.46 -18.44 -1.46
C ASP A 27 5.30 -19.36 -0.56
N MET A 28 5.07 -20.67 -0.62
CA MET A 28 5.88 -21.63 0.16
C MET A 28 7.35 -21.54 -0.23
N GLY A 29 8.21 -21.36 0.76
CA GLY A 29 9.64 -21.19 0.58
C GLY A 29 10.10 -19.75 0.41
N ALA A 30 9.20 -18.79 0.25
CA ALA A 30 9.57 -17.37 0.16
C ALA A 30 10.31 -16.90 1.42
N ASN A 31 11.39 -16.15 1.21
CA ASN A 31 12.13 -15.46 2.25
C ASN A 31 12.95 -14.34 1.60
N THR A 32 12.28 -13.23 1.36
CA THR A 32 12.83 -12.10 0.60
C THR A 32 14.20 -11.67 1.11
N PHE A 33 14.31 -11.33 2.39
CA PHE A 33 15.58 -10.82 2.96
C PHE A 33 16.71 -11.85 2.89
N LYS A 34 16.43 -13.08 3.30
CA LYS A 34 17.45 -14.14 3.30
C LYS A 34 17.94 -14.46 1.89
N HIS A 35 17.02 -14.58 0.94
CA HIS A 35 17.37 -14.91 -0.44
C HIS A 35 18.16 -13.79 -1.13
N LEU A 36 17.90 -12.53 -0.80
CA LEU A 36 18.76 -11.41 -1.23
C LEU A 36 20.19 -11.59 -0.71
N LEU A 37 20.36 -11.88 0.59
CA LEU A 37 21.67 -12.15 1.17
C LEU A 37 22.35 -13.36 0.54
N ASP A 38 21.62 -14.42 0.24
CA ASP A 38 22.16 -15.63 -0.40
C ASP A 38 22.63 -15.38 -1.85
N LYS A 39 21.99 -14.44 -2.56
CA LYS A 39 22.22 -14.20 -4.01
C LYS A 39 23.19 -13.07 -4.31
N VAL A 40 23.28 -12.06 -3.45
CA VAL A 40 24.12 -10.87 -3.68
C VAL A 40 25.18 -10.78 -2.59
N GLU A 41 26.42 -11.11 -2.93
CA GLU A 41 27.53 -11.16 -1.97
C GLU A 41 27.91 -9.77 -1.44
N GLU A 42 27.70 -8.74 -2.23
CA GLU A 42 28.10 -7.36 -1.96
C GLU A 42 27.16 -6.60 -1.01
N ILE A 43 26.08 -7.24 -0.51
CA ILE A 43 25.18 -6.57 0.44
C ILE A 43 25.92 -6.26 1.74
N GLU A 44 26.03 -4.96 2.04
CA GLU A 44 26.54 -4.43 3.30
C GLU A 44 25.44 -3.61 3.98
N ILE A 45 25.01 -4.05 5.18
CA ILE A 45 23.90 -3.46 5.94
C ILE A 45 24.26 -3.30 7.43
N PRO A 46 25.40 -2.62 7.75
CA PRO A 46 25.93 -2.56 9.10
C PRO A 46 24.98 -1.91 10.12
N ASN A 47 24.06 -1.05 9.70
CA ASN A 47 23.11 -0.40 10.60
C ASN A 47 21.92 -1.32 10.92
N PHE A 48 21.41 -2.08 9.97
CA PHE A 48 20.48 -3.17 10.24
C PHE A 48 21.08 -4.21 11.21
N GLU A 49 22.38 -4.56 11.03
CA GLU A 49 23.08 -5.46 11.92
C GLU A 49 23.17 -4.90 13.34
N LYS A 50 23.57 -3.63 13.51
CA LYS A 50 23.60 -2.94 14.81
C LYS A 50 22.23 -2.93 15.50
N LEU A 51 21.14 -2.82 14.73
CA LEU A 51 19.78 -2.86 15.25
C LEU A 51 19.28 -4.27 15.57
N GLY A 52 20.03 -5.30 15.24
CA GLY A 52 19.76 -6.69 15.65
C GLY A 52 19.04 -7.53 14.59
N ILE A 53 19.03 -7.14 13.31
CA ILE A 53 18.37 -7.93 12.26
C ILE A 53 18.89 -9.37 12.20
N ASN A 54 20.20 -9.60 12.43
CA ASN A 54 20.72 -10.96 12.42
C ASN A 54 20.32 -11.83 13.61
N LYS A 55 19.78 -11.26 14.68
CA LYS A 55 19.13 -12.04 15.75
C LYS A 55 17.85 -12.73 15.25
N ILE A 56 17.22 -12.13 14.22
CA ILE A 56 16.04 -12.66 13.55
C ILE A 56 16.43 -13.61 12.41
N LEU A 57 17.26 -13.14 11.47
CA LEU A 57 17.59 -13.87 10.24
C LEU A 57 18.55 -15.05 10.48
N LYS A 58 19.45 -14.95 11.46
CA LYS A 58 20.50 -15.95 11.77
C LYS A 58 21.32 -16.32 10.53
N HIS A 59 21.61 -15.33 9.71
CA HIS A 59 22.34 -15.52 8.45
C HIS A 59 23.86 -15.50 8.71
N PRO A 60 24.64 -16.46 8.16
CA PRO A 60 26.08 -16.63 8.48
C PRO A 60 26.94 -15.44 8.03
N ARG A 61 26.51 -14.68 7.04
CA ARG A 61 27.25 -13.51 6.52
C ARG A 61 27.06 -12.25 7.36
N LEU A 62 26.05 -12.19 8.20
CA LEU A 62 25.73 -11.02 9.02
C LEU A 62 26.37 -11.11 10.40
N SER A 63 26.79 -9.96 10.92
CA SER A 63 27.32 -9.85 12.29
C SER A 63 26.20 -9.85 13.33
N ASN A 64 26.55 -10.32 14.54
CA ASN A 64 25.72 -10.22 15.75
C ASN A 64 26.36 -9.31 16.80
N ARG A 65 27.39 -8.54 16.44
CA ARG A 65 28.13 -7.68 17.36
C ARG A 65 27.29 -6.42 17.64
N ASP A 66 27.44 -5.96 18.87
CA ASP A 66 26.99 -4.63 19.31
C ASP A 66 25.53 -4.27 18.97
N ASN A 67 24.60 -5.20 19.27
CA ASN A 67 23.17 -4.89 19.13
C ASN A 67 22.79 -3.76 20.08
N ILE A 68 22.42 -2.59 19.53
CA ILE A 68 21.99 -1.40 20.25
C ILE A 68 20.47 -1.16 20.17
N GLY A 69 19.76 -1.97 19.37
CA GLY A 69 18.32 -1.86 19.16
C GLY A 69 17.53 -2.98 19.84
N SER A 70 16.22 -2.79 19.88
CA SER A 70 15.25 -3.85 20.15
C SER A 70 14.74 -4.42 18.83
N TYR A 71 14.42 -5.72 18.81
CA TYR A 71 13.99 -6.40 17.58
C TYR A 71 12.88 -7.40 17.86
N GLY A 72 12.07 -7.66 16.83
CA GLY A 72 10.97 -8.63 16.91
C GLY A 72 10.56 -9.12 15.53
N ILE A 73 9.73 -10.16 15.53
CA ILE A 73 9.09 -10.71 14.34
C ILE A 73 7.61 -10.35 14.39
N LEU A 74 7.07 -9.87 13.28
CA LEU A 74 5.66 -9.54 13.11
C LEU A 74 4.99 -10.52 12.16
N ASN A 75 3.76 -10.87 12.45
CA ASN A 75 2.87 -11.58 11.54
C ASN A 75 1.92 -10.56 10.91
N LEU A 76 1.61 -10.75 9.63
CA LEU A 76 0.55 -9.98 8.96
C LEU A 76 -0.82 -10.45 9.49
N GLU A 77 -1.63 -9.55 10.02
CA GLU A 77 -3.01 -9.87 10.37
C GLU A 77 -3.95 -9.81 9.16
N HIS A 78 -3.61 -8.99 8.14
CA HIS A 78 -4.42 -8.92 6.94
C HIS A 78 -4.36 -10.20 6.11
N TYR A 79 -5.41 -10.42 5.30
CA TYR A 79 -5.50 -11.58 4.41
C TYR A 79 -4.68 -11.34 3.13
N GLY A 80 -3.93 -12.34 2.70
CA GLY A 80 -3.07 -12.23 1.51
C GLY A 80 -1.74 -11.50 1.76
N ALA A 81 -1.28 -10.76 0.77
CA ALA A 81 -0.04 -9.98 0.79
C ALA A 81 -0.26 -8.61 0.08
N ASP A 82 -1.30 -7.91 0.48
CA ASP A 82 -1.68 -6.63 -0.13
C ASP A 82 -0.97 -5.47 0.56
N SER A 83 -0.16 -4.73 -0.20
CA SER A 83 0.63 -3.61 0.32
C SER A 83 -0.24 -2.47 0.88
N PHE A 84 -1.38 -2.15 0.24
CA PHE A 84 -2.27 -1.11 0.75
C PHE A 84 -2.75 -1.48 2.17
N VAL A 85 -3.24 -2.71 2.37
CA VAL A 85 -3.74 -3.15 3.68
C VAL A 85 -2.62 -3.28 4.70
N GLY A 86 -1.42 -3.73 4.29
CA GLY A 86 -0.23 -3.77 5.15
C GLY A 86 0.13 -2.39 5.72
N HIS A 87 0.12 -1.35 4.89
CA HIS A 87 0.33 0.02 5.35
C HIS A 87 -0.79 0.51 6.29
N GLN A 88 -2.06 0.16 5.99
CA GLN A 88 -3.18 0.49 6.88
C GLN A 88 -3.02 -0.19 8.25
N GLU A 89 -2.55 -1.44 8.27
CA GLU A 89 -2.28 -2.22 9.48
C GLU A 89 -1.17 -1.57 10.32
N ILE A 90 -0.04 -1.21 9.71
CA ILE A 90 1.08 -0.50 10.36
C ILE A 90 0.59 0.79 11.03
N MET A 91 -0.34 1.51 10.40
CA MET A 91 -0.88 2.76 10.93
C MET A 91 -2.03 2.58 11.92
N GLY A 92 -2.38 1.33 12.28
CA GLY A 92 -3.33 1.01 13.36
C GLY A 92 -4.72 0.54 12.92
N THR A 93 -4.95 0.29 11.63
CA THR A 93 -6.17 -0.38 11.17
C THR A 93 -6.12 -1.85 11.57
N LYS A 94 -7.21 -2.35 12.16
CA LYS A 94 -7.40 -3.79 12.33
C LYS A 94 -8.01 -4.38 11.06
N PRO A 95 -7.27 -5.19 10.29
CA PRO A 95 -7.74 -5.73 9.03
C PRO A 95 -8.98 -6.62 9.19
N LYS A 96 -9.81 -6.64 8.15
CA LYS A 96 -10.93 -7.57 8.03
C LYS A 96 -10.69 -8.49 6.84
N LYS A 97 -11.11 -9.76 6.96
CA LYS A 97 -11.03 -10.68 5.85
C LYS A 97 -12.01 -10.25 4.74
N PRO A 98 -11.52 -9.90 3.54
CA PRO A 98 -12.39 -9.53 2.44
C PRO A 98 -13.08 -10.75 1.84
N LEU A 99 -14.14 -10.50 1.07
CA LEU A 99 -14.69 -11.44 0.12
C LEU A 99 -14.00 -11.24 -1.24
N MET A 100 -13.80 -12.31 -1.95
CA MET A 100 -13.20 -12.32 -3.29
C MET A 100 -14.32 -12.61 -4.29
N GLU A 101 -15.13 -11.59 -4.56
CA GLU A 101 -16.34 -11.74 -5.38
C GLU A 101 -16.38 -10.68 -6.48
N PRO A 102 -16.85 -11.02 -7.71
CA PRO A 102 -17.00 -10.05 -8.78
C PRO A 102 -18.11 -9.05 -8.45
N PHE A 103 -18.14 -7.91 -9.14
CA PHE A 103 -19.14 -6.87 -8.92
C PHE A 103 -20.57 -7.37 -9.13
N SER A 104 -20.76 -8.35 -10.01
CA SER A 104 -22.06 -9.01 -10.21
C SER A 104 -22.69 -9.57 -8.93
N TYR A 105 -21.85 -9.97 -7.95
CA TYR A 105 -22.31 -10.50 -6.66
C TYR A 105 -22.98 -9.41 -5.80
N PHE A 106 -22.41 -8.19 -5.77
CA PHE A 106 -22.91 -7.09 -4.96
C PHE A 106 -23.76 -6.07 -5.73
N ARG A 107 -23.90 -6.21 -7.04
CA ARG A 107 -24.53 -5.21 -7.92
C ARG A 107 -25.88 -4.73 -7.42
N GLU A 108 -26.78 -5.63 -7.04
CA GLU A 108 -28.14 -5.26 -6.61
C GLU A 108 -28.15 -4.52 -5.27
N ASP A 109 -27.26 -4.91 -4.34
CA ASP A 109 -27.12 -4.20 -3.06
C ASP A 109 -26.56 -2.80 -3.27
N VAL A 110 -25.59 -2.64 -4.17
CA VAL A 110 -25.02 -1.34 -4.54
C VAL A 110 -26.06 -0.45 -5.22
N ILE A 111 -26.83 -0.98 -6.18
CA ILE A 111 -27.91 -0.25 -6.84
C ILE A 111 -28.93 0.25 -5.81
N LYS A 112 -29.36 -0.62 -4.90
CA LYS A 112 -30.29 -0.28 -3.85
C LYS A 112 -29.76 0.85 -2.99
N LYS A 113 -28.54 0.72 -2.48
CA LYS A 113 -27.90 1.74 -1.61
C LYS A 113 -27.81 3.10 -2.31
N LEU A 114 -27.28 3.12 -3.53
CA LEU A 114 -27.12 4.38 -4.27
C LEU A 114 -28.47 5.06 -4.57
N ARG A 115 -29.50 4.28 -4.91
CA ARG A 115 -30.86 4.84 -5.11
C ARG A 115 -31.49 5.37 -3.82
N GLU A 116 -31.28 4.68 -2.70
CA GLU A 116 -31.73 5.16 -1.37
C GLU A 116 -31.05 6.48 -0.99
N ASP A 117 -29.79 6.68 -1.40
CA ASP A 117 -29.04 7.92 -1.21
C ASP A 117 -29.33 9.00 -2.27
N GLY A 118 -30.30 8.75 -3.18
CA GLY A 118 -30.81 9.73 -4.13
C GLY A 118 -30.10 9.78 -5.49
N HIS A 119 -29.19 8.83 -5.78
CA HIS A 119 -28.52 8.76 -7.07
C HIS A 119 -29.40 8.12 -8.15
N LYS A 120 -29.30 8.63 -9.37
CA LYS A 120 -29.82 7.96 -10.57
C LYS A 120 -28.91 6.78 -10.90
N VAL A 121 -29.44 5.56 -10.97
CA VAL A 121 -28.66 4.37 -11.31
C VAL A 121 -29.28 3.64 -12.49
N GLU A 122 -28.51 3.48 -13.55
CA GLU A 122 -28.87 2.78 -14.78
C GLU A 122 -28.02 1.49 -14.94
N ILE A 123 -28.57 0.52 -15.65
CA ILE A 123 -27.90 -0.70 -16.12
C ILE A 123 -27.85 -0.60 -17.65
N PRO A 124 -26.76 -0.07 -18.23
CA PRO A 124 -26.70 0.20 -19.68
C PRO A 124 -26.77 -1.07 -20.50
N GLU A 125 -26.13 -2.14 -20.03
CA GLU A 125 -26.13 -3.45 -20.69
C GLU A 125 -26.53 -4.55 -19.70
N LYS A 126 -27.63 -5.26 -19.99
CA LYS A 126 -28.18 -6.29 -19.09
C LYS A 126 -27.21 -7.45 -18.84
N ASP A 127 -26.43 -7.81 -19.85
CA ASP A 127 -25.54 -8.96 -19.84
C ASP A 127 -24.15 -8.65 -19.26
N LYS A 128 -23.86 -7.37 -18.98
CA LYS A 128 -22.61 -6.93 -18.37
C LYS A 128 -22.86 -6.38 -16.96
N PRO A 129 -22.13 -6.86 -15.95
CA PRO A 129 -22.34 -6.48 -14.55
C PRO A 129 -21.65 -5.17 -14.18
N TYR A 130 -21.95 -4.07 -14.87
CA TYR A 130 -21.57 -2.73 -14.44
C TYR A 130 -22.82 -1.83 -14.35
N ILE A 131 -22.68 -0.70 -13.68
CA ILE A 131 -23.74 0.31 -13.56
C ILE A 131 -23.21 1.69 -13.92
N LEU A 132 -24.11 2.56 -14.37
CA LEU A 132 -23.88 3.97 -14.62
C LEU A 132 -24.65 4.78 -13.58
N VAL A 133 -23.94 5.66 -12.86
CA VAL A 133 -24.49 6.50 -11.78
C VAL A 133 -24.44 7.96 -12.23
N ASP A 134 -25.58 8.67 -12.07
CA ASP A 134 -25.75 10.09 -12.41
C ASP A 134 -25.26 10.45 -13.84
N ASP A 135 -25.39 9.52 -14.78
CA ASP A 135 -24.99 9.63 -16.19
C ASP A 135 -23.47 9.82 -16.44
N LEU A 136 -22.63 9.82 -15.38
CA LEU A 136 -21.22 10.20 -15.46
C LEU A 136 -20.25 9.23 -14.78
N VAL A 137 -20.71 8.34 -13.90
CA VAL A 137 -19.82 7.51 -13.08
C VAL A 137 -20.08 6.04 -13.35
N VAL A 138 -19.07 5.33 -13.79
CA VAL A 138 -19.13 3.87 -14.00
C VAL A 138 -18.65 3.14 -12.74
N VAL A 139 -19.47 2.22 -12.22
CA VAL A 139 -19.11 1.32 -11.12
C VAL A 139 -19.01 -0.10 -11.67
N ALA A 140 -17.85 -0.72 -11.53
CA ALA A 140 -17.55 -2.03 -12.13
C ALA A 140 -16.37 -2.74 -11.44
N ASP A 141 -16.05 -3.97 -11.88
CA ASP A 141 -14.82 -4.63 -11.49
C ASP A 141 -13.57 -3.85 -11.90
N ASN A 142 -12.49 -3.98 -11.13
CA ASN A 142 -11.17 -3.63 -11.62
C ASN A 142 -10.61 -4.82 -12.40
N ILE A 143 -10.47 -4.68 -13.71
CA ILE A 143 -9.97 -5.74 -14.60
C ILE A 143 -8.44 -5.81 -14.71
N GLU A 144 -7.74 -4.89 -14.03
CA GLU A 144 -6.28 -4.84 -13.99
C GLU A 144 -5.69 -5.63 -12.80
N THR A 145 -6.55 -6.17 -11.92
CA THR A 145 -6.16 -6.87 -10.69
C THR A 145 -6.67 -8.32 -10.65
N ASP A 146 -6.33 -9.04 -9.59
CA ASP A 146 -6.83 -10.40 -9.35
C ASP A 146 -8.35 -10.44 -9.18
N TYR A 147 -8.96 -11.61 -9.48
CA TYR A 147 -10.39 -11.84 -9.45
C TYR A 147 -11.05 -11.40 -8.14
N GLY A 148 -12.08 -10.55 -8.28
CA GLY A 148 -12.97 -10.18 -7.17
C GLY A 148 -12.35 -9.37 -6.03
N GLN A 149 -11.15 -8.81 -6.21
CA GLN A 149 -10.47 -8.08 -5.14
C GLN A 149 -10.86 -6.60 -5.07
N ILE A 150 -11.07 -5.97 -6.21
CA ILE A 150 -11.19 -4.52 -6.30
C ILE A 150 -12.32 -4.11 -7.25
N TYR A 151 -13.09 -3.08 -6.88
CA TYR A 151 -14.03 -2.40 -7.76
C TYR A 151 -13.58 -0.97 -8.02
N ASN A 152 -13.79 -0.50 -9.25
CA ASN A 152 -13.49 0.86 -9.67
C ASN A 152 -14.77 1.69 -9.77
N ILE A 153 -14.65 2.94 -9.35
CA ILE A 153 -15.62 4.03 -9.52
C ILE A 153 -14.96 5.04 -10.43
N THR A 154 -15.25 4.97 -11.73
CA THR A 154 -14.52 5.70 -12.78
C THR A 154 -15.33 6.84 -13.35
N ALA A 155 -14.76 8.03 -13.45
CA ALA A 155 -15.47 9.22 -13.92
C ALA A 155 -14.61 10.19 -14.74
N PRO A 156 -15.22 10.99 -15.66
CA PRO A 156 -14.60 12.08 -16.38
C PRO A 156 -14.61 13.37 -15.54
N LEU A 157 -13.44 13.79 -15.02
CA LEU A 157 -13.35 14.89 -14.06
C LEU A 157 -13.59 16.29 -14.67
N ASP A 158 -13.68 16.41 -15.97
CA ASP A 158 -14.16 17.67 -16.61
C ASP A 158 -15.64 17.94 -16.35
N TYR A 159 -16.43 16.90 -16.03
CA TYR A 159 -17.90 16.98 -15.93
C TYR A 159 -18.40 16.74 -14.51
N ILE A 160 -17.61 16.11 -13.64
CA ILE A 160 -17.97 15.84 -12.25
C ILE A 160 -16.76 16.07 -11.34
N PRO A 161 -16.88 16.83 -10.23
CA PRO A 161 -15.78 17.02 -9.29
C PRO A 161 -15.46 15.71 -8.56
N PHE A 162 -14.17 15.50 -8.28
CA PHE A 162 -13.68 14.27 -7.67
C PHE A 162 -14.34 13.94 -6.31
N ASP A 163 -14.70 14.96 -5.53
CA ASP A 163 -15.40 14.75 -4.24
C ASP A 163 -16.75 14.03 -4.40
N LYS A 164 -17.45 14.24 -5.52
CA LYS A 164 -18.69 13.50 -5.83
C LYS A 164 -18.42 12.05 -6.22
N VAL A 165 -17.33 11.81 -6.97
CA VAL A 165 -16.88 10.44 -7.31
C VAL A 165 -16.48 9.69 -6.05
N LEU A 166 -15.80 10.36 -5.13
CA LEU A 166 -15.40 9.80 -3.84
C LEU A 166 -16.62 9.48 -2.96
N ASP A 167 -17.60 10.38 -2.88
CA ASP A 167 -18.85 10.15 -2.13
C ASP A 167 -19.59 8.90 -2.64
N ILE A 168 -19.71 8.72 -3.97
CA ILE A 168 -20.27 7.50 -4.57
C ILE A 168 -19.42 6.27 -4.17
N GLY A 169 -18.11 6.40 -4.22
CA GLY A 169 -17.17 5.34 -3.81
C GLY A 169 -17.36 4.92 -2.35
N GLU A 170 -17.55 5.87 -1.45
CA GLU A 170 -17.81 5.60 -0.02
C GLU A 170 -19.14 4.86 0.18
N LYS A 171 -20.19 5.26 -0.51
CA LYS A 171 -21.49 4.55 -0.47
C LYS A 171 -21.40 3.12 -1.02
N VAL A 172 -20.64 2.91 -2.09
CA VAL A 172 -20.34 1.56 -2.59
C VAL A 172 -19.55 0.79 -1.54
N ARG A 173 -18.52 1.40 -0.92
CA ARG A 173 -17.71 0.78 0.13
C ARG A 173 -18.51 0.33 1.34
N ASP A 174 -19.55 1.05 1.72
CA ASP A 174 -20.43 0.69 2.84
C ASP A 174 -21.12 -0.67 2.65
N VAL A 175 -21.40 -1.04 1.40
CA VAL A 175 -22.16 -2.25 1.05
C VAL A 175 -21.26 -3.43 0.74
N VAL A 176 -20.18 -3.20 -0.04
CA VAL A 176 -19.35 -4.29 -0.55
C VAL A 176 -18.30 -4.71 0.48
N LYS A 177 -17.81 -5.95 0.37
CA LYS A 177 -16.82 -6.53 1.29
C LYS A 177 -15.54 -6.97 0.58
N VAL A 178 -15.33 -6.52 -0.65
CA VAL A 178 -14.08 -6.77 -1.39
C VAL A 178 -12.93 -5.98 -0.77
N ASN A 179 -11.70 -6.38 -1.07
CA ASN A 179 -10.51 -5.79 -0.45
C ASN A 179 -10.48 -4.26 -0.58
N ARG A 180 -10.83 -3.74 -1.77
CA ARG A 180 -10.73 -2.32 -2.07
C ARG A 180 -11.84 -1.82 -3.02
N VAL A 181 -12.25 -0.59 -2.83
CA VAL A 181 -12.96 0.23 -3.80
C VAL A 181 -12.05 1.38 -4.17
N ILE A 182 -11.86 1.67 -5.45
CA ILE A 182 -11.03 2.77 -5.92
C ILE A 182 -11.93 3.79 -6.62
N ALA A 183 -12.12 4.96 -6.03
CA ALA A 183 -12.67 6.11 -6.72
C ALA A 183 -11.56 6.74 -7.55
N LEU A 184 -11.76 6.92 -8.86
CA LEU A 184 -10.76 7.45 -9.77
C LEU A 184 -11.37 8.23 -10.93
N GLY A 185 -10.58 9.10 -11.51
CA GLY A 185 -10.97 9.82 -12.72
C GLY A 185 -9.80 10.57 -13.33
N GLY A 186 -10.03 11.10 -14.52
CA GLY A 186 -9.08 11.90 -15.28
C GLY A 186 -9.76 13.03 -16.06
N GLU A 187 -8.94 13.97 -16.52
CA GLU A 187 -9.35 15.08 -17.36
C GLU A 187 -9.17 14.75 -18.85
N ASN A 188 -9.87 15.49 -19.72
CA ASN A 188 -9.87 15.32 -21.19
C ASN A 188 -10.32 13.91 -21.61
N VAL A 189 -11.29 13.37 -20.92
CA VAL A 189 -11.95 12.11 -21.23
C VAL A 189 -13.46 12.29 -21.10
N SER A 190 -14.21 11.72 -22.03
CA SER A 190 -15.68 11.73 -22.00
C SER A 190 -16.25 10.46 -21.35
N ILE A 191 -17.51 10.51 -20.95
CA ILE A 191 -18.20 9.30 -20.45
C ILE A 191 -18.35 8.26 -21.57
N GLU A 192 -18.49 8.68 -22.81
CA GLU A 192 -18.57 7.78 -23.98
C GLU A 192 -17.26 7.01 -24.18
N GLU A 193 -16.10 7.65 -24.00
CA GLU A 193 -14.79 6.98 -24.08
C GLU A 193 -14.62 5.97 -22.96
N ILE A 194 -15.06 6.30 -21.74
CA ILE A 194 -15.06 5.38 -20.58
C ILE A 194 -15.96 4.18 -20.89
N LEU A 195 -17.21 4.39 -21.34
CA LEU A 195 -18.16 3.33 -21.65
C LEU A 195 -17.68 2.43 -22.81
N ASN A 196 -17.08 3.01 -23.86
CA ASN A 196 -16.51 2.28 -25.00
C ASN A 196 -15.26 1.46 -24.62
N SER A 197 -14.70 1.70 -23.45
CA SER A 197 -13.53 0.98 -22.92
C SER A 197 -13.91 -0.14 -21.95
N ILE A 198 -15.19 -0.44 -21.77
CA ILE A 198 -15.65 -1.54 -20.94
C ILE A 198 -15.36 -2.87 -21.63
N GLU A 199 -14.63 -3.71 -20.94
CA GLU A 199 -14.21 -5.03 -21.38
C GLU A 199 -14.62 -6.12 -20.37
N THR A 200 -14.84 -7.33 -20.86
CA THR A 200 -15.05 -8.51 -20.03
C THR A 200 -13.88 -9.46 -20.22
N ARG A 201 -13.22 -9.83 -19.13
CA ARG A 201 -12.13 -10.81 -19.10
C ARG A 201 -12.67 -12.23 -19.27
N GLU A 202 -11.80 -13.18 -19.60
CA GLU A 202 -12.14 -14.60 -19.75
C GLU A 202 -12.72 -15.21 -18.47
N ASP A 203 -12.31 -14.72 -17.29
CA ASP A 203 -12.83 -15.15 -15.98
C ASP A 203 -14.16 -14.49 -15.58
N GLY A 204 -14.73 -13.63 -16.43
CA GLY A 204 -16.03 -12.99 -16.27
C GLY A 204 -15.99 -11.61 -15.56
N LEU A 205 -14.83 -11.12 -15.09
CA LEU A 205 -14.74 -9.76 -14.58
C LEU A 205 -15.04 -8.76 -15.68
N THR A 206 -15.89 -7.78 -15.38
CA THR A 206 -16.29 -6.72 -16.32
C THR A 206 -15.99 -5.36 -15.74
N GLY A 207 -15.22 -4.55 -16.47
CA GLY A 207 -14.85 -3.22 -16.00
C GLY A 207 -14.23 -2.34 -17.07
N VAL A 208 -13.92 -1.11 -16.70
CA VAL A 208 -13.25 -0.14 -17.57
C VAL A 208 -11.80 -0.55 -17.75
N ASN A 209 -11.33 -0.68 -18.99
CA ASN A 209 -9.91 -0.73 -19.31
C ASN A 209 -9.35 0.69 -19.19
N SER A 210 -8.83 1.02 -17.99
CA SER A 210 -8.45 2.40 -17.65
C SER A 210 -7.37 2.98 -18.56
N PRO A 211 -6.31 2.25 -18.96
CA PRO A 211 -5.36 2.74 -19.96
C PRO A 211 -6.01 3.08 -21.30
N LYS A 212 -6.94 2.25 -21.78
CA LYS A 212 -7.62 2.45 -23.07
C LYS A 212 -8.63 3.60 -23.03
N SER A 213 -9.27 3.83 -21.88
CA SER A 213 -10.25 4.92 -21.72
C SER A 213 -9.62 6.30 -21.70
N GLY A 214 -8.32 6.40 -21.44
CA GLY A 214 -7.62 7.68 -21.34
C GLY A 214 -7.66 8.33 -19.95
N VAL A 215 -8.33 7.76 -18.95
CA VAL A 215 -8.45 8.36 -17.61
C VAL A 215 -7.10 8.55 -16.91
N TYR A 216 -6.04 7.84 -17.32
CA TYR A 216 -4.68 8.00 -16.79
C TYR A 216 -3.87 9.11 -17.44
N ASN A 217 -4.33 9.68 -18.56
CA ASN A 217 -3.49 10.53 -19.41
C ASN A 217 -3.26 11.93 -18.84
N LYS A 218 -4.28 12.54 -18.22
CA LYS A 218 -4.19 13.90 -17.67
C LYS A 218 -5.08 14.05 -16.45
N GLY A 219 -4.63 14.83 -15.48
CA GLY A 219 -5.41 15.17 -14.29
C GLY A 219 -5.87 13.96 -13.47
N TYR A 220 -5.17 12.82 -13.59
CA TYR A 220 -5.53 11.60 -12.88
C TYR A 220 -5.51 11.80 -11.38
N ILE A 221 -6.64 11.48 -10.75
CA ILE A 221 -6.79 11.47 -9.29
C ILE A 221 -7.42 10.14 -8.90
N SER A 222 -6.96 9.56 -7.79
CA SER A 222 -7.56 8.37 -7.22
C SER A 222 -7.59 8.39 -5.70
N ARG A 223 -8.56 7.65 -5.13
CA ARG A 223 -8.66 7.39 -3.70
C ARG A 223 -9.01 5.93 -3.46
N HIS A 224 -8.20 5.29 -2.64
CA HIS A 224 -8.38 3.89 -2.27
C HIS A 224 -9.19 3.77 -0.98
N LEU A 225 -10.31 3.06 -1.02
CA LEU A 225 -11.20 2.80 0.11
C LEU A 225 -11.09 1.32 0.51
N GLY A 226 -10.29 1.03 1.52
CA GLY A 226 -10.03 -0.33 2.00
C GLY A 226 -11.15 -0.90 2.86
N TYR A 227 -11.34 -2.23 2.80
CA TYR A 227 -12.33 -2.90 3.63
C TYR A 227 -11.90 -2.92 5.10
N GLY A 228 -12.71 -2.31 5.96
CA GLY A 228 -12.43 -2.19 7.39
C GLY A 228 -11.45 -1.07 7.76
N VAL A 229 -10.96 -0.31 6.78
CA VAL A 229 -10.12 0.87 7.04
C VAL A 229 -10.98 1.97 7.65
N ASN A 230 -10.48 2.53 8.75
CA ASN A 230 -11.07 3.68 9.40
C ASN A 230 -9.96 4.68 9.74
N PRO A 231 -9.78 5.74 8.94
CA PRO A 231 -8.73 6.75 9.16
C PRO A 231 -8.77 7.38 10.55
N GLU A 232 -9.96 7.52 11.14
CA GLU A 232 -10.17 8.10 12.46
C GLU A 232 -9.47 7.31 13.60
N LYS A 233 -9.19 6.03 13.37
CA LYS A 233 -8.53 5.14 14.32
C LYS A 233 -7.04 4.99 14.06
N GLN A 234 -6.53 5.59 12.99
CA GLN A 234 -5.12 5.53 12.65
C GLN A 234 -4.30 6.55 13.43
N ILE A 235 -3.06 6.18 13.73
CA ILE A 235 -2.15 7.01 14.53
C ILE A 235 -1.94 8.40 13.91
N SER A 236 -1.86 8.48 12.58
CA SER A 236 -1.73 9.75 11.85
C SER A 236 -2.86 10.72 12.16
N THR A 237 -4.11 10.27 12.04
CA THR A 237 -5.29 11.11 12.32
C THR A 237 -5.43 11.43 13.81
N ILE A 238 -5.13 10.44 14.68
CA ILE A 238 -5.19 10.64 16.14
C ILE A 238 -4.18 11.71 16.59
N LEU A 239 -2.96 11.67 16.05
CA LEU A 239 -1.93 12.66 16.36
C LEU A 239 -2.28 14.04 15.78
N SER A 240 -2.70 14.10 14.52
CA SER A 240 -3.11 15.35 13.87
C SER A 240 -4.24 16.04 14.63
N LYS A 241 -5.25 15.32 15.11
CA LYS A 241 -6.34 15.86 15.93
C LYS A 241 -5.91 16.35 17.32
N LYS A 242 -4.70 16.03 17.74
CA LYS A 242 -4.08 16.50 18.99
C LYS A 242 -2.98 17.52 18.75
N ASP A 243 -3.00 18.16 17.58
CA ASP A 243 -2.03 19.19 17.16
C ASP A 243 -0.57 18.72 17.11
N TYR A 244 -0.35 17.39 16.95
CA TYR A 244 0.96 16.84 16.64
C TYR A 244 1.20 16.87 15.14
N GLU A 245 2.45 17.08 14.74
CA GLU A 245 2.85 17.08 13.34
C GLU A 245 2.82 15.67 12.75
N VAL A 246 2.38 15.57 11.50
CA VAL A 246 2.33 14.30 10.75
C VAL A 246 3.03 14.50 9.40
N GLY A 247 4.13 13.81 9.19
CA GLY A 247 4.85 13.74 7.92
C GLY A 247 4.61 12.38 7.26
N LEU A 248 4.10 12.40 6.03
CA LEU A 248 3.87 11.19 5.21
C LEU A 248 4.72 11.29 3.94
N ILE A 249 5.65 10.34 3.74
CA ILE A 249 6.68 10.41 2.70
C ILE A 249 6.63 9.16 1.82
N GLY A 250 6.83 9.34 0.52
CA GLY A 250 6.81 8.26 -0.47
C GLY A 250 5.43 7.61 -0.57
N LYS A 251 5.34 6.31 -0.77
CA LYS A 251 4.08 5.57 -0.87
C LYS A 251 3.16 5.76 0.35
N MET A 252 3.73 6.04 1.53
CA MET A 252 2.94 6.31 2.73
C MET A 252 1.96 7.48 2.52
N GLN A 253 2.38 8.55 1.82
CA GLN A 253 1.54 9.70 1.54
C GLN A 253 0.39 9.40 0.55
N ASP A 254 0.54 8.37 -0.30
CA ASP A 254 -0.49 7.96 -1.27
C ASP A 254 -1.59 7.12 -0.61
N VAL A 255 -1.20 6.27 0.36
CA VAL A 255 -2.11 5.24 0.89
C VAL A 255 -2.74 5.60 2.24
N ILE A 256 -2.13 6.50 3.03
CA ILE A 256 -2.65 6.90 4.35
C ILE A 256 -3.42 8.21 4.26
N GLN A 257 -4.66 8.17 4.73
CA GLN A 257 -5.53 9.34 4.82
C GLN A 257 -5.27 10.11 6.12
N CYS A 258 -4.89 11.38 5.97
CA CYS A 258 -4.76 12.32 7.09
C CYS A 258 -4.85 13.74 6.51
N GLU A 259 -5.86 14.52 6.90
CA GLU A 259 -6.13 15.82 6.28
C GLU A 259 -5.00 16.84 6.46
N ASN A 260 -4.42 16.92 7.64
CA ASN A 260 -3.41 17.93 7.98
C ASN A 260 -1.98 17.37 7.93
N ALA A 261 -1.72 16.30 7.18
CA ALA A 261 -0.39 15.75 7.05
C ALA A 261 0.45 16.54 6.05
N ASN A 262 1.72 16.77 6.40
CA ASN A 262 2.75 17.20 5.47
C ASN A 262 3.08 16.04 4.53
N ARG A 263 2.81 16.20 3.23
CA ARG A 263 2.94 15.14 2.24
C ARG A 263 4.13 15.39 1.33
N THR A 264 4.99 14.40 1.19
CA THR A 264 6.17 14.46 0.32
C THR A 264 6.12 13.29 -0.68
N PRO A 265 5.66 13.51 -1.92
CA PRO A 265 5.64 12.49 -2.95
C PRO A 265 7.08 12.20 -3.42
N ALA A 266 7.49 10.94 -3.34
CA ALA A 266 8.77 10.46 -3.86
C ALA A 266 8.69 8.95 -4.12
N VAL A 267 9.38 8.47 -5.15
CA VAL A 267 9.54 7.04 -5.47
C VAL A 267 11.00 6.63 -5.28
N ASP A 268 11.94 7.47 -5.70
CA ASP A 268 13.36 7.24 -5.59
C ASP A 268 13.78 7.08 -4.12
N THR A 269 14.47 5.98 -3.81
CA THR A 269 14.87 5.59 -2.45
C THR A 269 15.68 6.68 -1.74
N GLU A 270 16.64 7.27 -2.43
CA GLU A 270 17.51 8.30 -1.82
C GLU A 270 16.70 9.56 -1.50
N LYS A 271 15.78 9.97 -2.38
CA LYS A 271 14.87 11.10 -2.12
C LYS A 271 13.95 10.82 -0.94
N VAL A 272 13.34 9.63 -0.86
CA VAL A 272 12.49 9.26 0.27
C VAL A 272 13.26 9.38 1.58
N MET A 273 14.42 8.74 1.67
CA MET A 273 15.22 8.72 2.89
C MET A 273 15.79 10.09 3.25
N LYS A 274 16.19 10.88 2.26
CA LYS A 274 16.61 12.28 2.45
C LYS A 274 15.47 13.13 3.00
N SER A 275 14.25 12.97 2.47
CA SER A 275 13.07 13.69 2.97
C SER A 275 12.74 13.35 4.43
N VAL A 276 13.06 12.13 4.89
CA VAL A 276 12.94 11.79 6.32
C VAL A 276 13.89 12.64 7.14
N VAL A 277 15.17 12.71 6.75
CA VAL A 277 16.18 13.52 7.46
C VAL A 277 15.80 15.02 7.45
N GLU A 278 15.41 15.55 6.29
CA GLU A 278 14.93 16.92 6.17
C GLU A 278 13.71 17.17 7.06
N SER A 279 12.77 16.23 7.17
CA SER A 279 11.62 16.35 8.07
C SER A 279 12.03 16.40 9.54
N MET A 280 13.10 15.70 9.92
CA MET A 280 13.65 15.76 11.28
C MET A 280 14.24 17.12 11.65
N GLU A 281 14.63 17.94 10.66
CA GLU A 281 15.16 19.28 10.91
C GLU A 281 14.07 20.27 11.35
N TYR A 282 12.87 20.19 10.76
CA TYR A 282 11.79 21.17 11.02
C TYR A 282 10.65 20.66 11.89
N MET A 283 10.38 19.34 11.92
CA MET A 283 9.35 18.79 12.79
C MET A 283 9.89 18.68 14.23
N GLU A 284 9.17 19.26 15.17
CA GLU A 284 9.57 19.22 16.58
C GLU A 284 8.97 18.05 17.34
N ASN A 285 7.82 17.53 16.88
CA ASN A 285 7.09 16.44 17.55
C ASN A 285 6.23 15.66 16.55
N GLY A 286 5.63 14.55 16.99
CA GLY A 286 4.66 13.79 16.21
C GLY A 286 5.26 12.59 15.48
N ILE A 287 4.85 12.35 14.25
CA ILE A 287 5.25 11.16 13.49
C ILE A 287 5.77 11.53 12.10
N ILE A 288 6.90 10.95 11.71
CA ILE A 288 7.43 10.94 10.34
C ILE A 288 7.33 9.50 9.85
N ALA A 289 6.45 9.22 8.90
CA ALA A 289 6.25 7.89 8.35
C ALA A 289 6.60 7.87 6.86
N ALA A 290 7.53 7.01 6.49
CA ALA A 290 8.05 6.91 5.13
C ALA A 290 8.03 5.48 4.62
N THR A 291 7.76 5.30 3.32
CA THR A 291 7.87 4.01 2.64
C THR A 291 8.86 4.09 1.48
N VAL A 292 9.82 3.19 1.50
CA VAL A 292 10.78 2.97 0.40
C VAL A 292 10.18 2.00 -0.59
N GLN A 293 9.65 2.51 -1.71
CA GLN A 293 8.89 1.72 -2.68
C GLN A 293 9.75 0.99 -3.71
N GLU A 294 10.97 1.45 -4.01
CA GLU A 294 11.79 0.83 -5.06
C GLU A 294 12.24 -0.59 -4.73
N THR A 295 12.23 -0.99 -3.46
CA THR A 295 12.46 -2.38 -3.04
C THR A 295 11.37 -3.30 -3.58
N ASP A 296 10.11 -2.91 -3.48
CA ASP A 296 8.97 -3.63 -4.05
C ASP A 296 9.00 -3.65 -5.59
N LEU A 297 9.32 -2.52 -6.23
CA LEU A 297 9.50 -2.46 -7.68
C LEU A 297 10.61 -3.40 -8.17
N ALA A 298 11.70 -3.54 -7.41
CA ALA A 298 12.76 -4.49 -7.72
C ALA A 298 12.30 -5.95 -7.53
N GLY A 299 11.48 -6.22 -6.51
CA GLY A 299 10.81 -7.51 -6.30
C GLY A 299 9.93 -7.89 -7.48
N HIS A 300 9.04 -6.99 -7.92
CA HIS A 300 8.23 -7.17 -9.12
C HIS A 300 9.05 -7.37 -10.40
N GLY A 301 10.18 -6.69 -10.51
CA GLY A 301 11.14 -6.87 -11.60
C GLY A 301 11.99 -8.13 -11.50
N GLN A 302 11.90 -8.90 -10.41
CA GLN A 302 12.75 -10.03 -10.09
C GLN A 302 14.25 -9.68 -10.17
N ASP A 303 14.60 -8.42 -9.82
CA ASP A 303 15.94 -7.87 -9.89
C ASP A 303 16.58 -7.83 -8.49
N VAL A 304 17.22 -8.94 -8.13
CA VAL A 304 17.89 -9.10 -6.83
C VAL A 304 19.01 -8.08 -6.60
N LYS A 305 19.70 -7.65 -7.67
CA LYS A 305 20.81 -6.68 -7.55
C LYS A 305 20.27 -5.29 -7.26
N LYS A 306 19.28 -4.85 -8.00
CA LYS A 306 18.61 -3.57 -7.77
C LYS A 306 17.97 -3.52 -6.38
N TYR A 307 17.36 -4.62 -5.94
CA TYR A 307 16.81 -4.72 -4.59
C TYR A 307 17.91 -4.51 -3.53
N ALA A 308 19.02 -5.21 -3.67
CA ALA A 308 20.17 -5.08 -2.77
C ALA A 308 20.76 -3.66 -2.74
N GLU A 309 20.90 -3.01 -3.92
CA GLU A 309 21.34 -1.60 -4.01
C GLU A 309 20.41 -0.66 -3.22
N LYS A 310 19.09 -0.83 -3.37
CA LYS A 310 18.12 0.00 -2.62
C LYS A 310 18.18 -0.26 -1.12
N LEU A 311 18.35 -1.52 -0.71
CA LEU A 311 18.51 -1.87 0.70
C LEU A 311 19.77 -1.25 1.33
N MET A 312 20.89 -1.23 0.60
CA MET A 312 22.13 -0.58 1.07
C MET A 312 21.98 0.94 1.21
N ILE A 313 21.21 1.60 0.31
CA ILE A 313 20.88 3.03 0.46
C ILE A 313 20.06 3.25 1.74
N VAL A 314 19.04 2.42 1.97
CA VAL A 314 18.24 2.48 3.21
C VAL A 314 19.13 2.34 4.44
N ASP A 315 20.02 1.35 4.46
CA ASP A 315 20.94 1.12 5.58
C ASP A 315 21.82 2.34 5.89
N LYS A 316 22.40 2.94 4.84
CA LYS A 316 23.20 4.19 4.98
C LYS A 316 22.42 5.31 5.67
N TYR A 317 21.18 5.52 5.23
CA TYR A 317 20.33 6.58 5.80
C TYR A 317 19.80 6.22 7.19
N ILE A 318 19.59 4.95 7.53
CA ILE A 318 19.30 4.53 8.91
C ILE A 318 20.43 4.98 9.83
N GLY A 319 21.71 4.81 9.42
CA GLY A 319 22.86 5.30 10.19
C GLY A 319 22.82 6.81 10.37
N LEU A 320 22.49 7.58 9.34
CA LEU A 320 22.36 9.03 9.41
C LEU A 320 21.19 9.44 10.33
N ILE A 321 20.01 8.83 10.17
CA ILE A 321 18.83 9.10 11.02
C ILE A 321 19.19 8.87 12.49
N MET A 322 19.82 7.73 12.82
CA MET A 322 20.24 7.44 14.20
C MET A 322 21.21 8.50 14.76
N SER A 323 22.09 9.06 13.93
CA SER A 323 23.03 10.10 14.37
C SER A 323 22.37 11.47 14.59
N GLU A 324 21.25 11.76 13.90
CA GLU A 324 20.50 13.02 14.00
C GLU A 324 19.32 12.94 14.99
N MET A 325 19.05 11.78 15.56
CA MET A 325 17.99 11.59 16.57
C MET A 325 18.32 12.34 17.85
N LYS A 326 17.29 12.97 18.43
CA LYS A 326 17.34 13.54 19.80
C LYS A 326 17.03 12.46 20.83
N GLU A 327 17.42 12.68 22.08
CA GLU A 327 17.27 11.72 23.20
C GLU A 327 15.84 11.16 23.36
N GLU A 328 14.83 11.93 22.97
CA GLU A 328 13.44 11.53 23.11
C GLU A 328 12.81 10.96 21.82
N ASP A 329 13.58 10.85 20.74
CA ASP A 329 13.10 10.29 19.47
C ASP A 329 13.12 8.77 19.49
N ILE A 330 12.21 8.15 18.73
CA ILE A 330 12.17 6.71 18.56
C ILE A 330 12.06 6.36 17.07
N LEU A 331 12.93 5.47 16.61
CA LEU A 331 12.96 4.95 15.25
C LEU A 331 12.36 3.54 15.20
N PHE A 332 11.43 3.32 14.30
CA PHE A 332 10.87 2.02 13.94
C PHE A 332 11.21 1.71 12.50
N ILE A 333 11.71 0.50 12.24
CA ILE A 333 11.96 0.02 10.87
C ILE A 333 11.24 -1.32 10.73
N THR A 334 10.43 -1.45 9.68
CA THR A 334 9.64 -2.64 9.41
C THR A 334 9.41 -2.84 7.90
N ALA A 335 8.63 -3.83 7.53
CA ALA A 335 8.09 -4.04 6.19
C ALA A 335 6.57 -4.32 6.29
N ASP A 336 5.88 -4.22 5.17
CA ASP A 336 4.43 -4.42 5.09
C ASP A 336 4.02 -5.81 4.56
N HIS A 337 4.89 -6.48 3.80
CA HIS A 337 4.77 -7.86 3.28
C HIS A 337 6.12 -8.34 2.74
N GLY A 338 6.15 -9.42 1.96
CA GLY A 338 7.29 -9.87 1.17
C GLY A 338 7.07 -9.71 -0.34
N ASN A 339 8.14 -9.73 -1.11
CA ASN A 339 8.12 -9.85 -2.57
C ASN A 339 9.47 -10.48 -3.00
N ASP A 340 9.57 -11.80 -2.86
CA ASP A 340 10.82 -12.53 -3.06
C ASP A 340 11.18 -12.63 -4.55
N PRO A 341 12.21 -11.95 -5.01
CA PRO A 341 12.58 -11.91 -6.43
C PRO A 341 13.15 -13.23 -6.95
N THR A 342 13.26 -14.26 -6.12
CA THR A 342 13.95 -15.52 -6.47
C THR A 342 13.03 -16.72 -6.64
N ILE A 343 11.74 -16.61 -6.31
CA ILE A 343 10.80 -17.73 -6.30
C ILE A 343 10.06 -17.95 -7.63
N GLY A 344 10.41 -17.16 -8.68
CA GLY A 344 9.95 -17.43 -10.05
C GLY A 344 8.63 -16.77 -10.47
N PHE A 345 8.07 -15.89 -9.66
CA PHE A 345 6.94 -15.02 -10.02
C PHE A 345 7.13 -13.62 -9.42
N SER A 346 6.42 -12.65 -9.98
CA SER A 346 6.60 -11.22 -9.69
C SER A 346 5.56 -10.62 -8.73
N GLN A 347 4.81 -11.46 -8.03
CA GLN A 347 3.75 -11.01 -7.11
C GLN A 347 4.27 -10.92 -5.68
N HIS A 348 3.59 -10.11 -4.86
CA HIS A 348 3.85 -10.07 -3.42
C HIS A 348 3.75 -11.45 -2.78
N THR A 349 4.54 -11.68 -1.74
CA THR A 349 4.55 -12.90 -0.95
C THR A 349 4.07 -12.65 0.48
N ARG A 350 3.28 -13.60 0.99
CA ARG A 350 2.80 -13.56 2.37
C ARG A 350 3.89 -14.03 3.32
N GLU A 351 4.71 -13.10 3.74
CA GLU A 351 5.82 -13.34 4.66
C GLU A 351 5.59 -12.65 6.01
N LYS A 352 6.20 -13.19 7.05
CA LYS A 352 6.45 -12.45 8.29
C LYS A 352 7.30 -11.22 7.97
N THR A 353 7.17 -10.20 8.78
CA THR A 353 8.02 -9.02 8.70
C THR A 353 8.81 -8.85 10.00
N PHE A 354 9.76 -7.96 10.00
CA PHE A 354 10.56 -7.65 11.17
C PHE A 354 10.15 -6.31 11.78
N LEU A 355 10.51 -6.13 13.03
CA LEU A 355 10.49 -4.84 13.70
C LEU A 355 11.86 -4.59 14.31
N LEU A 356 12.49 -3.48 13.94
CA LEU A 356 13.68 -2.97 14.61
C LEU A 356 13.33 -1.64 15.26
N VAL A 357 13.79 -1.42 16.48
CA VAL A 357 13.49 -0.21 17.26
C VAL A 357 14.78 0.33 17.85
N TYR A 358 14.95 1.66 17.76
CA TYR A 358 16.05 2.39 18.35
C TYR A 358 15.55 3.71 18.96
N GLY A 359 16.08 4.06 20.17
CA GLY A 359 15.70 5.26 20.92
C GLY A 359 15.62 5.04 22.41
#